data_186d79fbf631004c4dee1f7627add7d8
#
_entry.id   186d79fbf631004c4dee1f7627add7d8
#
_cell.length_a   1.000
_cell.length_b   1.000
_cell.length_c   1.000
_cell.angle_alpha   90.00
_cell.angle_beta   90.00
_cell.angle_gamma   90.00
#
_symmetry.space_group_name_H-M   'P 1'
#
loop_
_entity.id
_entity.type
_entity.pdbx_description
1 polymer ?
#
loop_
_entity_poly.entity_id
_entity_poly.type
_entity_poly.pdbx_seq_one_letter_code
_entity_poly.pdbx_strand_id
1 'polypeptide(L)'
;MTKDEGPKTKDPPIAPRYPLMERAAGEVRAASGRLADEVTLERLAAGELADDDLRITPEALRAQAEIAQGAGFPQLAANLRRAAELTAVPNTELLRMYETLRPGRATYEQMIALAARLDEAYHASGTAAFVREAAEVYRTRGLVKQE
;
A
#
# COMPACT_ATOMS: atom_id res chain seq x y z
N MET A 1 -25.07 -33.95 16.84
CA MET A 1 -24.57 -33.56 15.48
C MET A 1 -24.66 -32.07 15.34
N THR A 2 -23.67 -31.39 15.81
CA THR A 2 -23.53 -29.95 15.65
C THR A 2 -22.91 -29.67 14.27
N LYS A 3 -23.65 -29.04 13.39
CA LYS A 3 -23.15 -28.53 12.12
C LYS A 3 -22.20 -27.40 12.43
N ASP A 4 -20.93 -27.64 12.14
CA ASP A 4 -19.87 -26.63 12.05
C ASP A 4 -20.21 -25.74 10.84
N GLU A 5 -20.81 -24.59 11.10
CA GLU A 5 -20.88 -23.51 10.11
C GLU A 5 -19.52 -22.82 10.10
N GLY A 6 -18.65 -23.27 9.21
CA GLY A 6 -17.40 -22.60 8.90
C GLY A 6 -17.65 -21.13 8.51
N PRO A 7 -16.65 -20.25 8.64
CA PRO A 7 -16.82 -18.81 8.49
C PRO A 7 -17.37 -18.49 7.09
N LYS A 8 -18.53 -17.85 7.05
CA LYS A 8 -19.10 -17.25 5.83
C LYS A 8 -18.18 -16.12 5.39
N THR A 9 -17.26 -16.47 4.53
CA THR A 9 -16.39 -15.52 3.88
C THR A 9 -16.86 -15.23 2.48
N LYS A 10 -16.64 -14.03 2.18
CA LYS A 10 -16.38 -13.42 0.88
C LYS A 10 -17.56 -12.64 0.34
N ASP A 11 -17.49 -11.36 0.67
CA ASP A 11 -17.93 -10.35 -0.28
C ASP A 11 -17.30 -10.66 -1.65
N PRO A 12 -18.07 -10.56 -2.73
CA PRO A 12 -17.57 -10.84 -4.07
C PRO A 12 -16.37 -9.91 -4.35
N PRO A 13 -15.41 -10.36 -5.13
CA PRO A 13 -14.22 -9.56 -5.44
C PRO A 13 -14.63 -8.20 -6.01
N ILE A 14 -14.02 -7.15 -5.48
CA ILE A 14 -14.32 -5.73 -5.81
C ILE A 14 -14.00 -5.39 -7.28
N ALA A 15 -13.21 -6.23 -7.97
CA ALA A 15 -12.84 -6.03 -9.38
C ALA A 15 -14.01 -5.76 -10.35
N PRO A 16 -15.19 -6.40 -10.23
CA PRO A 16 -16.35 -6.06 -11.09
C PRO A 16 -16.99 -4.71 -10.78
N ARG A 17 -16.53 -3.99 -9.75
CA ARG A 17 -17.17 -2.78 -9.23
C ARG A 17 -16.46 -1.49 -9.58
N TYR A 18 -15.67 -1.50 -10.64
CA TYR A 18 -15.05 -0.27 -11.15
C TYR A 18 -16.09 0.62 -11.88
N PRO A 19 -16.09 1.95 -11.67
CA PRO A 19 -15.31 2.71 -10.67
C PRO A 19 -15.80 2.49 -9.23
N LEU A 20 -14.88 2.33 -8.28
CA LEU A 20 -15.22 2.01 -6.88
C LEU A 20 -16.17 3.04 -6.24
N MET A 21 -15.92 4.33 -6.45
CA MET A 21 -16.73 5.41 -5.86
C MET A 21 -18.14 5.49 -6.43
N GLU A 22 -18.39 4.95 -7.63
CA GLU A 22 -19.73 4.92 -8.22
C GLU A 22 -20.51 3.66 -7.84
N ARG A 23 -19.81 2.54 -7.69
CA ARG A 23 -20.43 1.22 -7.58
C ARG A 23 -20.26 0.55 -6.22
N ALA A 24 -19.33 1.04 -5.39
CA ALA A 24 -18.98 0.47 -4.10
C ALA A 24 -18.65 1.53 -3.03
N ALA A 25 -19.08 2.79 -3.18
CA ALA A 25 -18.79 3.86 -2.24
C ALA A 25 -19.22 3.52 -0.80
N GLY A 26 -20.36 2.85 -0.63
CA GLY A 26 -20.84 2.39 0.68
C GLY A 26 -20.03 1.24 1.31
N GLU A 27 -19.03 0.69 0.62
CA GLU A 27 -18.18 -0.36 1.13
C GLU A 27 -16.74 0.10 1.38
N VAL A 28 -16.32 1.18 0.68
CA VAL A 28 -14.99 1.76 0.84
C VAL A 28 -14.97 2.66 2.08
N ARG A 29 -13.97 2.41 2.96
CA ARG A 29 -13.81 3.18 4.20
C ARG A 29 -12.44 3.85 4.24
N ALA A 30 -12.41 5.03 4.85
CA ALA A 30 -11.20 5.71 5.28
C ALA A 30 -10.56 4.98 6.49
N ALA A 31 -9.35 5.36 6.87
CA ALA A 31 -8.65 4.80 8.03
C ALA A 31 -9.40 5.02 9.36
N SER A 32 -10.21 6.08 9.46
CA SER A 32 -11.11 6.35 10.59
C SER A 32 -12.29 5.38 10.71
N GLY A 33 -12.58 4.60 9.64
CA GLY A 33 -13.78 3.78 9.51
C GLY A 33 -14.97 4.51 8.87
N ARG A 34 -14.88 5.82 8.61
CA ARG A 34 -15.90 6.59 7.90
C ARG A 34 -16.06 6.10 6.47
N LEU A 35 -17.28 6.06 5.96
CA LEU A 35 -17.54 5.73 4.56
C LEU A 35 -16.94 6.78 3.62
N ALA A 36 -16.43 6.35 2.49
CA ALA A 36 -15.77 7.23 1.52
C ALA A 36 -16.74 8.28 0.93
N ASP A 37 -18.02 7.97 0.78
CA ASP A 37 -19.07 8.88 0.32
C ASP A 37 -19.45 9.95 1.36
N GLU A 38 -19.08 9.75 2.62
CA GLU A 38 -19.24 10.75 3.68
C GLU A 38 -18.07 11.73 3.76
N VAL A 39 -16.97 11.48 3.06
CA VAL A 39 -15.79 12.37 2.98
C VAL A 39 -16.04 13.37 1.86
N THR A 40 -16.65 14.51 2.19
CA THR A 40 -17.03 15.53 1.22
C THR A 40 -16.32 16.85 1.46
N LEU A 41 -16.28 17.72 0.43
CA LEU A 41 -15.70 19.06 0.54
C LEU A 41 -16.44 19.94 1.55
N GLU A 42 -17.75 19.78 1.64
CA GLU A 42 -18.59 20.52 2.59
C GLU A 42 -18.20 20.17 4.02
N ARG A 43 -18.01 18.88 4.34
CA ARG A 43 -17.57 18.42 5.67
C ARG A 43 -16.14 18.85 5.98
N LEU A 44 -15.25 18.84 4.97
CA LEU A 44 -13.90 19.35 5.14
C LEU A 44 -13.90 20.84 5.46
N ALA A 45 -14.68 21.63 4.72
CA ALA A 45 -14.83 23.07 4.95
C ALA A 45 -15.45 23.40 6.31
N ALA A 46 -16.35 22.55 6.80
CA ALA A 46 -16.97 22.67 8.12
C ALA A 46 -16.04 22.23 9.27
N GLY A 47 -14.86 21.69 8.98
CA GLY A 47 -13.94 21.17 10.00
C GLY A 47 -14.40 19.87 10.67
N GLU A 48 -15.29 19.11 10.03
CA GLU A 48 -15.85 17.86 10.54
C GLU A 48 -14.99 16.62 10.23
N LEU A 49 -13.92 16.77 9.43
CA LEU A 49 -13.03 15.69 9.05
C LEU A 49 -11.72 15.76 9.81
N ALA A 50 -11.27 14.60 10.29
CA ALA A 50 -9.95 14.40 10.87
C ALA A 50 -8.95 13.86 9.82
N ASP A 51 -7.65 13.88 10.12
CA ASP A 51 -6.60 13.38 9.24
C ASP A 51 -6.86 11.92 8.79
N ASP A 52 -7.35 11.08 9.69
CA ASP A 52 -7.64 9.67 9.39
C ASP A 52 -8.86 9.48 8.47
N ASP A 53 -9.73 10.49 8.32
CA ASP A 53 -10.81 10.48 7.33
C ASP A 53 -10.27 10.67 5.91
N LEU A 54 -9.08 11.27 5.77
CA LEU A 54 -8.42 11.53 4.48
C LEU A 54 -7.38 10.44 4.12
N ARG A 55 -7.12 9.51 5.02
CA ARG A 55 -6.17 8.41 4.78
C ARG A 55 -6.83 7.25 4.07
N ILE A 56 -6.17 6.77 3.01
CA ILE A 56 -6.58 5.56 2.31
C ILE A 56 -6.25 4.32 3.15
N THR A 57 -7.11 3.31 3.09
CA THR A 57 -6.88 2.01 3.74
C THR A 57 -6.09 1.05 2.84
N PRO A 58 -5.35 0.09 3.42
CA PRO A 58 -4.70 -0.96 2.64
C PRO A 58 -5.72 -1.81 1.86
N GLU A 59 -6.93 -2.00 2.37
CA GLU A 59 -8.03 -2.72 1.71
C GLU A 59 -8.46 -2.00 0.43
N ALA A 60 -8.65 -0.68 0.48
CA ALA A 60 -8.99 0.12 -0.70
C ALA A 60 -7.89 0.07 -1.78
N LEU A 61 -6.62 0.09 -1.37
CA LEU A 61 -5.50 -0.04 -2.30
C LEU A 61 -5.42 -1.43 -2.93
N ARG A 62 -5.67 -2.50 -2.15
CA ARG A 62 -5.72 -3.87 -2.69
C ARG A 62 -6.87 -4.06 -3.65
N ALA A 63 -8.04 -3.49 -3.36
CA ALA A 63 -9.19 -3.51 -4.26
C ALA A 63 -8.87 -2.83 -5.60
N GLN A 64 -8.22 -1.67 -5.57
CA GLN A 64 -7.74 -1.01 -6.80
C GLN A 64 -6.70 -1.85 -7.54
N ALA A 65 -5.82 -2.56 -6.83
CA ALA A 65 -4.83 -3.45 -7.43
C ALA A 65 -5.51 -4.62 -8.18
N GLU A 66 -6.56 -5.20 -7.61
CA GLU A 66 -7.33 -6.27 -8.27
C GLU A 66 -8.02 -5.78 -9.54
N ILE A 67 -8.60 -4.58 -9.51
CA ILE A 67 -9.18 -3.93 -10.69
C ILE A 67 -8.10 -3.72 -11.76
N ALA A 68 -6.96 -3.17 -11.39
CA ALA A 68 -5.85 -2.94 -12.31
C ALA A 68 -5.33 -4.25 -12.92
N GLN A 69 -5.20 -5.29 -12.10
CA GLN A 69 -4.79 -6.62 -12.58
C GLN A 69 -5.78 -7.20 -13.58
N GLY A 70 -7.08 -7.13 -13.28
CA GLY A 70 -8.14 -7.61 -14.17
C GLY A 70 -8.27 -6.81 -15.47
N ALA A 71 -7.89 -5.53 -15.44
CA ALA A 71 -7.88 -4.65 -16.62
C ALA A 71 -6.60 -4.78 -17.46
N GLY A 72 -5.66 -5.66 -17.11
CA GLY A 72 -4.43 -5.88 -17.88
C GLY A 72 -3.29 -4.91 -17.54
N PHE A 73 -3.30 -4.28 -16.35
CA PHE A 73 -2.27 -3.37 -15.84
C PHE A 73 -1.48 -4.00 -14.67
N PRO A 74 -0.69 -5.08 -14.88
CA PRO A 74 -0.05 -5.81 -13.79
C PRO A 74 0.98 -4.96 -13.02
N GLN A 75 1.67 -4.03 -13.68
CA GLN A 75 2.64 -3.14 -13.02
C GLN A 75 1.95 -2.14 -12.10
N LEU A 76 0.82 -1.59 -12.50
CA LEU A 76 0.00 -0.74 -11.64
C LEU A 76 -0.54 -1.53 -10.45
N ALA A 77 -1.02 -2.74 -10.68
CA ALA A 77 -1.48 -3.63 -9.60
C ALA A 77 -0.37 -3.93 -8.60
N ALA A 78 0.84 -4.23 -9.05
CA ALA A 78 2.00 -4.44 -8.19
C ALA A 78 2.35 -3.18 -7.37
N ASN A 79 2.30 -1.99 -7.99
CA ASN A 79 2.52 -0.72 -7.28
C ASN A 79 1.49 -0.48 -6.19
N LEU A 80 0.21 -0.70 -6.48
CA LEU A 80 -0.88 -0.52 -5.51
C LEU A 80 -0.78 -1.51 -4.33
N ARG A 81 -0.34 -2.75 -4.58
CA ARG A 81 -0.08 -3.73 -3.51
C ARG A 81 1.06 -3.29 -2.61
N ARG A 82 2.18 -2.78 -3.17
CA ARG A 82 3.28 -2.22 -2.37
C ARG A 82 2.83 -0.98 -1.59
N ALA A 83 2.03 -0.10 -2.20
CA ALA A 83 1.45 1.03 -1.49
C ALA A 83 0.59 0.59 -0.30
N ALA A 84 -0.19 -0.49 -0.45
CA ALA A 84 -0.97 -1.07 0.65
C ALA A 84 -0.10 -1.57 1.81
N GLU A 85 1.04 -2.21 1.52
CA GLU A 85 2.00 -2.63 2.54
C GLU A 85 2.59 -1.43 3.29
N LEU A 86 2.90 -0.34 2.58
CA LEU A 86 3.52 0.85 3.16
C LEU A 86 2.58 1.69 4.04
N THR A 87 1.27 1.46 4.01
CA THR A 87 0.32 2.13 4.92
C THR A 87 0.60 1.82 6.40
N ALA A 88 1.25 0.69 6.70
CA ALA A 88 1.63 0.29 8.05
C ALA A 88 2.93 0.96 8.54
N VAL A 89 3.70 1.60 7.65
CA VAL A 89 4.98 2.22 7.98
C VAL A 89 4.75 3.66 8.47
N PRO A 90 5.30 4.08 9.63
CA PRO A 90 5.21 5.45 10.10
C PRO A 90 5.78 6.45 9.07
N ASN A 91 5.12 7.60 8.88
CA ASN A 91 5.53 8.60 7.89
C ASN A 91 6.99 9.05 8.03
N THR A 92 7.47 9.26 9.24
CA THR A 92 8.87 9.67 9.49
C THR A 92 9.87 8.61 9.03
N GLU A 93 9.54 7.34 9.20
CA GLU A 93 10.36 6.24 8.76
C GLU A 93 10.29 6.06 7.24
N LEU A 94 9.09 6.16 6.68
CA LEU A 94 8.88 6.10 5.24
C LEU A 94 9.73 7.17 4.50
N LEU A 95 9.75 8.40 4.99
CA LEU A 95 10.58 9.47 4.43
C LEU A 95 12.09 9.16 4.51
N ARG A 96 12.55 8.55 5.61
CA ARG A 96 13.95 8.09 5.72
C ARG A 96 14.28 6.98 4.73
N MET A 97 13.35 6.04 4.52
CA MET A 97 13.50 4.98 3.53
C MET A 97 13.62 5.55 2.12
N TYR A 98 12.77 6.51 1.75
CA TYR A 98 12.87 7.19 0.46
C TYR A 98 14.21 7.91 0.28
N GLU A 99 14.72 8.58 1.31
CA GLU A 99 16.03 9.24 1.24
C GLU A 99 17.17 8.21 1.09
N THR A 100 17.08 7.09 1.79
CA THR A 100 18.06 5.99 1.70
C THR A 100 18.10 5.38 0.29
N LEU A 101 16.96 5.29 -0.38
CA LEU A 101 16.84 4.68 -1.71
C LEU A 101 17.20 5.63 -2.87
N ARG A 102 17.57 6.88 -2.58
CA ARG A 102 18.08 7.79 -3.63
C ARG A 102 19.47 7.31 -4.09
N PRO A 103 19.75 7.35 -5.40
CA PRO A 103 21.06 6.96 -5.94
C PRO A 103 22.22 7.65 -5.21
N GLY A 104 23.24 6.87 -4.86
CA GLY A 104 24.44 7.36 -4.19
C GLY A 104 24.28 7.66 -2.68
N ARG A 105 23.13 7.36 -2.08
CA ARG A 105 22.90 7.66 -0.65
C ARG A 105 23.17 6.48 0.27
N ALA A 106 23.00 5.26 -0.18
CA ALA A 106 23.18 4.07 0.62
C ALA A 106 24.15 3.09 -0.04
N THR A 107 24.86 2.31 0.77
CA THR A 107 25.61 1.15 0.32
C THR A 107 24.65 0.01 -0.03
N TYR A 108 25.14 -1.00 -0.72
CA TYR A 108 24.37 -2.21 -1.02
C TYR A 108 23.84 -2.87 0.26
N GLU A 109 24.69 -3.00 1.28
CA GLU A 109 24.35 -3.63 2.57
C GLU A 109 23.26 -2.85 3.30
N GLN A 110 23.30 -1.51 3.25
CA GLN A 110 22.27 -0.67 3.82
C GLN A 110 20.91 -0.85 3.13
N MET A 111 20.90 -1.03 1.81
CA MET A 111 19.65 -1.32 1.07
C MET A 111 19.11 -2.70 1.41
N ILE A 112 19.98 -3.71 1.55
CA ILE A 112 19.56 -5.06 1.96
C ILE A 112 19.02 -5.06 3.41
N ALA A 113 19.66 -4.33 4.32
CA ALA A 113 19.18 -4.17 5.69
C ALA A 113 17.81 -3.47 5.74
N LEU A 114 17.58 -2.45 4.88
CA LEU A 114 16.29 -1.81 4.73
C LEU A 114 15.22 -2.79 4.25
N ALA A 115 15.53 -3.64 3.26
CA ALA A 115 14.61 -4.66 2.78
C ALA A 115 14.26 -5.69 3.86
N ALA A 116 15.24 -6.14 4.66
CA ALA A 116 15.00 -7.04 5.78
C ALA A 116 14.06 -6.39 6.82
N ARG A 117 14.29 -5.13 7.16
CA ARG A 117 13.43 -4.39 8.09
C ARG A 117 11.98 -4.23 7.57
N LEU A 118 11.78 -3.97 6.28
CA LEU A 118 10.45 -3.91 5.66
C LEU A 118 9.71 -5.23 5.81
N ASP A 119 10.41 -6.34 5.63
CA ASP A 119 9.84 -7.69 5.73
C ASP A 119 9.51 -8.06 7.19
N GLU A 120 10.48 -7.91 8.09
CA GLU A 120 10.41 -8.39 9.47
C GLU A 120 9.52 -7.50 10.37
N ALA A 121 9.66 -6.17 10.26
CA ALA A 121 8.96 -5.24 11.15
C ALA A 121 7.57 -4.83 10.63
N TYR A 122 7.37 -4.79 9.31
CA TYR A 122 6.14 -4.28 8.69
C TYR A 122 5.39 -5.30 7.85
N HIS A 123 5.93 -6.51 7.70
CA HIS A 123 5.36 -7.57 6.86
C HIS A 123 5.14 -7.12 5.40
N ALA A 124 5.98 -6.20 4.93
CA ALA A 124 5.94 -5.60 3.60
C ALA A 124 6.83 -6.40 2.63
N SER A 125 6.52 -7.68 2.44
CA SER A 125 7.37 -8.63 1.70
C SER A 125 7.49 -8.29 0.21
N GLY A 126 6.44 -7.79 -0.42
CA GLY A 126 6.46 -7.34 -1.81
C GLY A 126 7.32 -6.11 -2.00
N THR A 127 7.28 -5.16 -1.06
CA THR A 127 8.13 -3.98 -1.04
C THR A 127 9.58 -4.36 -0.75
N ALA A 128 9.82 -5.28 0.20
CA ALA A 128 11.15 -5.79 0.52
C ALA A 128 11.82 -6.47 -0.68
N ALA A 129 11.07 -7.28 -1.43
CA ALA A 129 11.55 -7.91 -2.66
C ALA A 129 11.95 -6.86 -3.70
N PHE A 130 11.12 -5.84 -3.89
CA PHE A 130 11.39 -4.74 -4.82
C PHE A 130 12.64 -3.94 -4.43
N VAL A 131 12.87 -3.70 -3.14
CA VAL A 131 14.09 -3.02 -2.65
C VAL A 131 15.32 -3.89 -2.87
N ARG A 132 15.23 -5.21 -2.69
CA ARG A 132 16.34 -6.14 -2.99
C ARG A 132 16.71 -6.11 -4.49
N GLU A 133 15.69 -6.13 -5.36
CA GLU A 133 15.89 -5.99 -6.81
C GLU A 133 16.55 -4.64 -7.15
N ALA A 134 16.09 -3.55 -6.58
CA ALA A 134 16.69 -2.24 -6.76
C ALA A 134 18.15 -2.19 -6.29
N ALA A 135 18.48 -2.84 -5.17
CA ALA A 135 19.86 -2.93 -4.66
C ALA A 135 20.80 -3.62 -5.66
N GLU A 136 20.34 -4.71 -6.29
CA GLU A 136 21.13 -5.40 -7.35
C GLU A 136 21.32 -4.52 -8.57
N VAL A 137 20.29 -3.82 -9.02
CA VAL A 137 20.39 -2.87 -10.14
C VAL A 137 21.34 -1.74 -9.80
N TYR A 138 21.26 -1.18 -8.60
CA TYR A 138 22.14 -0.09 -8.15
C TYR A 138 23.59 -0.54 -8.09
N ARG A 139 23.85 -1.75 -7.56
CA ARG A 139 25.20 -2.33 -7.52
C ARG A 139 25.76 -2.48 -8.93
N THR A 140 25.00 -3.06 -9.84
CA THR A 140 25.42 -3.31 -11.23
C THR A 140 25.68 -2.01 -11.99
N ARG A 141 24.93 -0.95 -11.70
CA ARG A 141 25.03 0.36 -12.38
C ARG A 141 25.97 1.34 -11.67
N GLY A 142 26.60 0.96 -10.56
CA GLY A 142 27.46 1.86 -9.79
C GLY A 142 26.70 3.01 -9.12
N LEU A 143 25.42 2.81 -8.77
CA LEU A 143 24.56 3.80 -8.14
C LEU A 143 24.51 3.67 -6.61
N VAL A 144 25.19 2.69 -6.04
CA VAL A 144 25.40 2.58 -4.60
C VAL A 144 26.41 3.61 -4.12
N LYS A 145 26.30 4.02 -2.85
CA LYS A 145 27.31 4.85 -2.21
C LYS A 145 28.64 4.10 -2.21
N GLN A 146 29.69 4.73 -2.71
CA GLN A 146 31.07 4.25 -2.58
C GLN A 146 31.53 4.47 -1.14
N GLU A 147 32.26 3.50 -0.58
CA GLU A 147 32.92 3.62 0.72
C GLU A 147 34.04 4.66 0.71
#